data_ad3d2a4c6b64ec549020997a479d133f
#
_entry.id   ad3d2a4c6b64ec549020997a479d133f
#
_cell.length_a   1.000
_cell.length_b   1.000
_cell.length_c   1.000
_cell.angle_alpha   90.00
_cell.angle_beta   90.00
_cell.angle_gamma   90.00
#
_symmetry.space_group_name_H-M   'P 1'
#
loop_
_entity.id
_entity.type
_entity.pdbx_description
1 polymer ?
#
loop_
_entity_poly.entity_id
_entity_poly.type
_entity_poly.pdbx_seq_one_letter_code
_entity_poly.pdbx_strand_id
1 'polypeptide(L)'
;MRHKPWDAKAAAWMITPFKDSNTIHPNHFTLLRLIVGLAGAWLFATGAYPNTAALLIVSSNFIDHMDGELARLANKQSRFGHIFDLASDALVTVSMFVGIGVGVALFSEANYALEAGVISGVSVALIFHLRYLIEEKHGKSRIYQPLWGGFEAEDILYLIPIVTLLEGLNSFLYLASLGAPMAALFVIFQYRKIMAEGK
;
A
#
# COMPACT_ATOMS: atom_id res chain seq x y z
N MET A 1 -8.89 11.87 20.53
CA MET A 1 -8.83 12.17 19.07
C MET A 1 -7.57 11.51 18.54
N ARG A 2 -7.67 10.52 17.61
CA ARG A 2 -6.48 9.97 16.97
C ARG A 2 -5.83 11.07 16.12
N HIS A 3 -4.52 11.25 16.26
CA HIS A 3 -3.77 12.23 15.48
C HIS A 3 -3.80 11.78 14.02
N LYS A 4 -4.38 12.59 13.14
CA LYS A 4 -4.44 12.31 11.70
C LYS A 4 -3.02 12.42 11.13
N PRO A 5 -2.51 11.44 10.36
CA PRO A 5 -1.20 11.50 9.72
C PRO A 5 -1.04 12.77 8.84
N TRP A 6 0.19 13.17 8.58
CA TRP A 6 0.49 14.40 7.85
C TRP A 6 0.00 14.36 6.39
N ASP A 7 0.15 13.22 5.73
CA ASP A 7 -0.28 12.94 4.35
C ASP A 7 -1.81 12.97 4.21
N ALA A 8 -2.53 12.35 5.15
CA ALA A 8 -3.99 12.43 5.21
C ALA A 8 -4.49 13.86 5.45
N LYS A 9 -3.72 14.71 6.19
CA LYS A 9 -4.05 16.14 6.33
C LYS A 9 -3.83 16.90 5.02
N ALA A 10 -2.71 16.63 4.33
CA ALA A 10 -2.40 17.22 3.05
C ALA A 10 -3.43 16.82 1.98
N ALA A 11 -3.77 15.52 1.91
CA ALA A 11 -4.80 15.00 1.02
C ALA A 11 -6.15 15.65 1.29
N ALA A 12 -6.58 15.75 2.57
CA ALA A 12 -7.83 16.41 2.95
C ALA A 12 -7.87 17.88 2.51
N TRP A 13 -6.76 18.61 2.68
CA TRP A 13 -6.66 20.00 2.25
C TRP A 13 -6.80 20.12 0.72
N MET A 14 -6.11 19.28 -0.05
CA MET A 14 -6.15 19.28 -1.51
C MET A 14 -7.53 18.90 -2.06
N ILE A 15 -8.25 17.98 -1.40
CA ILE A 15 -9.51 17.45 -1.91
C ILE A 15 -10.74 18.25 -1.44
N THR A 16 -10.59 19.09 -0.41
CA THR A 16 -11.68 19.89 0.16
C THR A 16 -12.46 20.71 -0.89
N PRO A 17 -11.84 21.34 -1.92
CA PRO A 17 -12.57 22.08 -2.95
C PRO A 17 -13.54 21.21 -3.77
N PHE A 18 -13.33 19.90 -3.80
CA PHE A 18 -14.12 18.95 -4.61
C PHE A 18 -15.21 18.23 -3.82
N LYS A 19 -15.34 18.47 -2.51
CA LYS A 19 -16.27 17.74 -1.62
C LYS A 19 -17.74 17.85 -2.07
N ASP A 20 -18.13 19.00 -2.60
CA ASP A 20 -19.50 19.30 -3.04
C ASP A 20 -19.72 19.03 -4.54
N SER A 21 -18.72 18.50 -5.24
CA SER A 21 -18.80 18.20 -6.68
C SER A 21 -19.69 16.97 -6.92
N ASN A 22 -20.64 17.09 -7.84
CA ASN A 22 -21.45 15.96 -8.32
C ASN A 22 -20.72 15.11 -9.37
N THR A 23 -19.69 15.65 -10.02
CA THR A 23 -18.97 14.99 -11.11
C THR A 23 -17.76 14.19 -10.60
N ILE A 24 -17.10 14.70 -9.54
CA ILE A 24 -15.90 14.05 -8.98
C ILE A 24 -16.33 13.04 -7.93
N HIS A 25 -15.93 11.79 -8.15
CA HIS A 25 -16.24 10.67 -7.27
C HIS A 25 -14.94 10.09 -6.69
N PRO A 26 -14.92 9.58 -5.44
CA PRO A 26 -13.74 8.92 -4.85
C PRO A 26 -13.13 7.85 -5.76
N ASN A 27 -13.94 7.02 -6.39
CA ASN A 27 -13.47 5.95 -7.28
C ASN A 27 -12.64 6.44 -8.48
N HIS A 28 -12.75 7.73 -8.86
CA HIS A 28 -11.88 8.28 -9.90
C HIS A 28 -10.43 8.41 -9.41
N PHE A 29 -10.25 8.73 -8.13
CA PHE A 29 -8.92 8.76 -7.51
C PHE A 29 -8.38 7.36 -7.30
N THR A 30 -9.22 6.40 -6.87
CA THR A 30 -8.85 4.99 -6.78
C THR A 30 -8.39 4.44 -8.14
N LEU A 31 -9.09 4.77 -9.23
CA LEU A 31 -8.68 4.38 -10.58
C LEU A 31 -7.37 5.06 -10.99
N LEU A 32 -7.23 6.37 -10.71
CA LEU A 32 -6.03 7.13 -11.05
C LEU A 32 -4.80 6.56 -10.32
N ARG A 33 -4.92 6.32 -8.99
CA ARG A 33 -3.82 5.72 -8.22
C ARG A 33 -3.44 4.33 -8.73
N LEU A 34 -4.43 3.51 -9.11
CA LEU A 34 -4.20 2.18 -9.67
C LEU A 34 -3.36 2.28 -10.96
N ILE A 35 -3.73 3.17 -11.89
CA ILE A 35 -2.99 3.39 -13.14
C ILE A 35 -1.56 3.86 -12.85
N VAL A 36 -1.41 4.86 -11.96
CA VAL A 36 -0.11 5.42 -11.59
C VAL A 36 0.77 4.37 -10.89
N GLY A 37 0.18 3.59 -9.97
CA GLY A 37 0.90 2.54 -9.25
C GLY A 37 1.35 1.39 -10.17
N LEU A 38 0.49 0.94 -11.09
CA LEU A 38 0.84 -0.08 -12.08
C LEU A 38 1.90 0.41 -13.06
N ALA A 39 1.86 1.69 -13.46
CA ALA A 39 2.91 2.30 -14.27
C ALA A 39 4.26 2.31 -13.52
N GLY A 40 4.27 2.63 -12.24
CA GLY A 40 5.46 2.54 -11.39
C GLY A 40 6.00 1.12 -11.28
N ALA A 41 5.13 0.14 -11.05
CA ALA A 41 5.47 -1.27 -11.00
C ALA A 41 6.09 -1.76 -12.33
N TRP A 42 5.51 -1.37 -13.45
CA TRP A 42 6.03 -1.68 -14.78
C TRP A 42 7.40 -1.06 -15.02
N LEU A 43 7.62 0.20 -14.63
CA LEU A 43 8.94 0.84 -14.74
C LEU A 43 9.99 0.14 -13.87
N PHE A 44 9.64 -0.35 -12.68
CA PHE A 44 10.56 -1.19 -11.90
C PHE A 44 10.94 -2.46 -12.65
N ALA A 45 9.98 -3.12 -13.29
CA ALA A 45 10.24 -4.33 -14.08
C ALA A 45 11.16 -4.09 -15.28
N THR A 46 11.14 -2.89 -15.87
CA THR A 46 12.07 -2.53 -16.97
C THR A 46 13.49 -2.24 -16.47
N GLY A 47 13.67 -1.96 -15.17
CA GLY A 47 14.95 -1.58 -14.58
C GLY A 47 15.53 -0.25 -15.07
N ALA A 48 14.92 0.40 -16.07
CA ALA A 48 15.49 1.55 -16.75
C ALA A 48 15.40 2.85 -15.94
N TYR A 49 14.34 3.02 -15.13
CA TYR A 49 14.04 4.29 -14.45
C TYR A 49 13.57 4.05 -13.00
N PRO A 50 14.41 3.46 -12.11
CA PRO A 50 13.98 3.10 -10.76
C PRO A 50 13.53 4.31 -9.92
N ASN A 51 14.17 5.47 -10.05
CA ASN A 51 13.77 6.67 -9.33
C ASN A 51 12.41 7.20 -9.78
N THR A 52 12.12 7.17 -11.09
CA THR A 52 10.80 7.55 -11.62
C THR A 52 9.73 6.55 -11.17
N ALA A 53 10.04 5.26 -11.19
CA ALA A 53 9.16 4.22 -10.67
C ALA A 53 8.81 4.46 -9.20
N ALA A 54 9.81 4.75 -8.37
CA ALA A 54 9.63 5.06 -6.95
C ALA A 54 8.73 6.28 -6.73
N LEU A 55 8.93 7.35 -7.51
CA LEU A 55 8.07 8.54 -7.43
C LEU A 55 6.63 8.24 -7.83
N LEU A 56 6.39 7.40 -8.84
CA LEU A 56 5.04 6.97 -9.22
C LEU A 56 4.38 6.15 -8.12
N ILE A 57 5.09 5.24 -7.46
CA ILE A 57 4.56 4.48 -6.33
C ILE A 57 4.17 5.40 -5.17
N VAL A 58 5.04 6.33 -4.79
CA VAL A 58 4.74 7.32 -3.74
C VAL A 58 3.55 8.20 -4.12
N SER A 59 3.48 8.64 -5.38
CA SER A 59 2.34 9.42 -5.88
C SER A 59 1.04 8.61 -5.83
N SER A 60 1.09 7.33 -6.21
CA SER A 60 -0.04 6.41 -6.11
C SER A 60 -0.53 6.29 -4.66
N ASN A 61 0.38 6.08 -3.71
CA ASN A 61 0.07 6.00 -2.28
C ASN A 61 -0.54 7.31 -1.74
N PHE A 62 -0.05 8.45 -2.20
CA PHE A 62 -0.62 9.74 -1.80
C PHE A 62 -2.04 9.97 -2.38
N ILE A 63 -2.27 9.57 -3.64
CA ILE A 63 -3.60 9.67 -4.29
C ILE A 63 -4.62 8.77 -3.58
N ASP A 64 -4.19 7.65 -3.01
CA ASP A 64 -5.00 6.77 -2.17
C ASP A 64 -5.60 7.51 -0.97
N HIS A 65 -4.78 8.28 -0.25
CA HIS A 65 -5.30 9.11 0.84
C HIS A 65 -6.33 10.14 0.37
N MET A 66 -6.27 10.61 -0.89
CA MET A 66 -7.22 11.58 -1.43
C MET A 66 -8.60 10.95 -1.64
N ASP A 67 -8.70 9.70 -2.12
CA ASP A 67 -10.00 9.07 -2.35
C ASP A 67 -10.72 8.77 -1.03
N GLY A 68 -10.02 8.25 -0.05
CA GLY A 68 -10.55 8.01 1.28
C GLY A 68 -11.00 9.28 2.01
N GLU A 69 -10.24 10.38 1.88
CA GLU A 69 -10.64 11.67 2.43
C GLU A 69 -11.85 12.26 1.71
N LEU A 70 -11.89 12.18 0.37
CA LEU A 70 -13.06 12.63 -0.40
C LEU A 70 -14.30 11.83 -0.03
N ALA A 71 -14.18 10.51 0.08
CA ALA A 71 -15.30 9.65 0.48
C ALA A 71 -15.88 10.06 1.84
N ARG A 72 -15.02 10.41 2.80
CA ARG A 72 -15.42 10.88 4.13
C ARG A 72 -16.02 12.28 4.10
N LEU A 73 -15.37 13.25 3.46
CA LEU A 73 -15.80 14.65 3.44
C LEU A 73 -17.10 14.87 2.64
N ALA A 74 -17.29 14.11 1.57
CA ALA A 74 -18.46 14.20 0.69
C ALA A 74 -19.60 13.24 1.09
N ASN A 75 -19.44 12.43 2.15
CA ASN A 75 -20.37 11.35 2.52
C ASN A 75 -20.67 10.37 1.35
N LYS A 76 -19.68 10.10 0.51
CA LYS A 76 -19.76 9.22 -0.67
C LYS A 76 -19.16 7.83 -0.42
N GLN A 77 -19.10 7.39 0.83
CA GLN A 77 -18.63 6.05 1.18
C GLN A 77 -19.57 5.00 0.61
N SER A 78 -19.00 3.96 -0.03
CA SER A 78 -19.77 2.86 -0.58
C SER A 78 -19.05 1.53 -0.39
N ARG A 79 -19.79 0.42 -0.31
CA ARG A 79 -19.20 -0.92 -0.23
C ARG A 79 -18.36 -1.24 -1.48
N PHE A 80 -18.82 -0.83 -2.65
CA PHE A 80 -18.07 -1.02 -3.89
C PHE A 80 -16.75 -0.23 -3.85
N GLY A 81 -16.79 1.06 -3.46
CA GLY A 81 -15.59 1.89 -3.34
C GLY A 81 -14.55 1.27 -2.41
N HIS A 82 -14.99 0.77 -1.26
CA HIS A 82 -14.10 0.12 -0.30
C HIS A 82 -13.47 -1.19 -0.83
N ILE A 83 -14.24 -2.04 -1.54
CA ILE A 83 -13.70 -3.27 -2.16
C ILE A 83 -12.74 -2.91 -3.30
N PHE A 84 -13.09 -1.91 -4.11
CA PHE A 84 -12.25 -1.45 -5.22
C PHE A 84 -10.92 -0.88 -4.73
N ASP A 85 -10.95 -0.10 -3.66
CA ASP A 85 -9.79 0.43 -2.97
C ASP A 85 -8.87 -0.69 -2.46
N LEU A 86 -9.40 -1.61 -1.67
CA LEU A 86 -8.66 -2.77 -1.16
C LEU A 86 -8.04 -3.64 -2.28
N ALA A 87 -8.79 -3.88 -3.36
CA ALA A 87 -8.30 -4.64 -4.49
C ALA A 87 -7.17 -3.90 -5.22
N SER A 88 -7.30 -2.57 -5.34
CA SER A 88 -6.29 -1.71 -5.96
C SER A 88 -4.99 -1.68 -5.13
N ASP A 89 -5.10 -1.60 -3.80
CA ASP A 89 -3.98 -1.71 -2.87
C ASP A 89 -3.20 -3.00 -3.06
N ALA A 90 -3.91 -4.12 -3.01
CA ALA A 90 -3.29 -5.42 -3.18
C ALA A 90 -2.61 -5.55 -4.55
N LEU A 91 -3.29 -5.10 -5.62
CA LEU A 91 -2.77 -5.20 -6.98
C LEU A 91 -1.53 -4.33 -7.20
N VAL A 92 -1.55 -3.08 -6.76
CA VAL A 92 -0.39 -2.16 -6.86
C VAL A 92 0.78 -2.72 -6.07
N THR A 93 0.55 -3.15 -4.84
CA THR A 93 1.63 -3.66 -3.96
C THR A 93 2.26 -4.94 -4.49
N VAL A 94 1.45 -5.92 -4.90
CA VAL A 94 1.96 -7.15 -5.51
C VAL A 94 2.74 -6.83 -6.79
N SER A 95 2.17 -6.00 -7.67
CA SER A 95 2.82 -5.62 -8.93
C SER A 95 4.12 -4.87 -8.70
N MET A 96 4.20 -4.00 -7.69
CA MET A 96 5.41 -3.28 -7.33
C MET A 96 6.52 -4.24 -6.91
N PHE A 97 6.26 -5.15 -5.97
CA PHE A 97 7.27 -6.11 -5.52
C PHE A 97 7.69 -7.08 -6.62
N VAL A 98 6.74 -7.56 -7.43
CA VAL A 98 7.05 -8.40 -8.59
C VAL A 98 7.87 -7.60 -9.61
N GLY A 99 7.50 -6.33 -9.87
CA GLY A 99 8.25 -5.46 -10.77
C GLY A 99 9.69 -5.23 -10.31
N ILE A 100 9.90 -4.95 -9.01
CA ILE A 100 11.25 -4.85 -8.44
C ILE A 100 11.99 -6.19 -8.60
N GLY A 101 11.34 -7.32 -8.31
CA GLY A 101 11.94 -8.66 -8.46
C GLY A 101 12.38 -8.95 -9.89
N VAL A 102 11.55 -8.64 -10.89
CA VAL A 102 11.87 -8.78 -12.32
C VAL A 102 13.04 -7.87 -12.69
N GLY A 103 12.98 -6.58 -12.33
CA GLY A 103 14.06 -5.64 -12.64
C GLY A 103 15.39 -6.04 -12.02
N VAL A 104 15.40 -6.44 -10.74
CA VAL A 104 16.60 -6.90 -10.05
C VAL A 104 17.14 -8.20 -10.69
N ALA A 105 16.27 -9.17 -11.04
CA ALA A 105 16.70 -10.40 -11.70
C ALA A 105 17.33 -10.16 -13.07
N LEU A 106 16.80 -9.21 -13.85
CA LEU A 106 17.30 -8.94 -15.21
C LEU A 106 18.59 -8.11 -15.23
N PHE A 107 18.79 -7.21 -14.27
CA PHE A 107 19.86 -6.21 -14.33
C PHE A 107 20.96 -6.38 -13.26
N SER A 108 20.73 -7.20 -12.24
CA SER A 108 21.69 -7.45 -11.16
C SER A 108 22.18 -8.89 -11.08
N GLU A 109 21.76 -9.77 -12.01
CA GLU A 109 22.04 -11.23 -11.99
C GLU A 109 21.76 -11.87 -10.62
N ALA A 110 20.83 -11.30 -9.86
CA ALA A 110 20.52 -11.72 -8.53
C ALA A 110 19.62 -12.96 -8.53
N ASN A 111 20.11 -14.06 -7.96
CA ASN A 111 19.37 -15.31 -7.84
C ASN A 111 18.13 -15.11 -6.95
N TYR A 112 17.00 -15.72 -7.33
CA TYR A 112 15.74 -15.72 -6.57
C TYR A 112 15.11 -14.34 -6.35
N ALA A 113 15.50 -13.31 -7.13
CA ALA A 113 14.94 -11.97 -6.98
C ALA A 113 13.44 -11.92 -7.33
N LEU A 114 13.01 -12.66 -8.36
CA LEU A 114 11.61 -12.76 -8.72
C LEU A 114 10.79 -13.43 -7.61
N GLU A 115 11.29 -14.55 -7.08
CA GLU A 115 10.65 -15.27 -5.98
C GLU A 115 10.55 -14.40 -4.73
N ALA A 116 11.61 -13.64 -4.41
CA ALA A 116 11.61 -12.67 -3.31
C ALA A 116 10.53 -11.59 -3.51
N GLY A 117 10.36 -11.10 -4.74
CA GLY A 117 9.31 -10.16 -5.11
C GLY A 117 7.91 -10.73 -4.92
N VAL A 118 7.68 -11.94 -5.42
CA VAL A 118 6.38 -12.62 -5.27
C VAL A 118 6.06 -12.88 -3.80
N ILE A 119 7.01 -13.41 -3.03
CA ILE A 119 6.84 -13.68 -1.60
C ILE A 119 6.49 -12.41 -0.84
N SER A 120 7.22 -11.31 -1.08
CA SER A 120 6.98 -10.01 -0.44
C SER A 120 5.59 -9.49 -0.78
N GLY A 121 5.26 -9.41 -2.07
CA GLY A 121 3.99 -8.85 -2.54
C GLY A 121 2.79 -9.64 -2.03
N VAL A 122 2.81 -10.95 -2.13
CA VAL A 122 1.72 -11.82 -1.63
C VAL A 122 1.58 -11.71 -0.11
N SER A 123 2.69 -11.64 0.62
CA SER A 123 2.65 -11.48 2.09
C SER A 123 2.00 -10.16 2.51
N VAL A 124 2.33 -9.05 1.84
CA VAL A 124 1.72 -7.75 2.16
C VAL A 124 0.25 -7.71 1.75
N ALA A 125 -0.12 -8.26 0.58
CA ALA A 125 -1.52 -8.36 0.18
C ALA A 125 -2.35 -9.20 1.18
N LEU A 126 -1.77 -10.28 1.71
CA LEU A 126 -2.40 -11.08 2.76
C LEU A 126 -2.59 -10.28 4.06
N ILE A 127 -1.61 -9.46 4.46
CA ILE A 127 -1.73 -8.57 5.63
C ILE A 127 -2.92 -7.62 5.45
N PHE A 128 -3.03 -6.95 4.30
CA PHE A 128 -4.14 -6.03 4.02
C PHE A 128 -5.49 -6.76 4.07
N HIS A 129 -5.58 -7.92 3.43
CA HIS A 129 -6.81 -8.71 3.44
C HIS A 129 -7.23 -9.14 4.86
N LEU A 130 -6.31 -9.65 5.67
CA LEU A 130 -6.62 -10.07 7.04
C LEU A 130 -7.01 -8.88 7.93
N ARG A 131 -6.37 -7.74 7.78
CA ARG A 131 -6.74 -6.51 8.49
C ARG A 131 -8.13 -6.04 8.11
N TYR A 132 -8.45 -6.08 6.81
CA TYR A 132 -9.80 -5.80 6.34
C TYR A 132 -10.85 -6.69 7.01
N LEU A 133 -10.62 -8.01 7.08
CA LEU A 133 -11.55 -8.96 7.73
C LEU A 133 -11.73 -8.67 9.23
N ILE A 134 -10.67 -8.23 9.93
CA ILE A 134 -10.76 -7.81 11.32
C ILE A 134 -11.61 -6.53 11.43
N GLU A 135 -11.37 -5.56 10.56
CA GLU A 135 -12.09 -4.28 10.55
C GLU A 135 -13.58 -4.47 10.28
N GLU A 136 -13.92 -5.28 9.27
CA GLU A 136 -15.32 -5.55 8.89
C GLU A 136 -16.10 -6.19 10.05
N LYS A 137 -15.48 -7.10 10.80
CA LYS A 137 -16.17 -7.88 11.83
C LYS A 137 -16.13 -7.23 13.22
N HIS A 138 -15.05 -6.57 13.58
CA HIS A 138 -14.78 -6.08 14.95
C HIS A 138 -14.49 -4.57 15.02
N GLY A 139 -14.46 -3.88 13.87
CA GLY A 139 -14.16 -2.44 13.78
C GLY A 139 -12.67 -2.11 13.93
N LYS A 140 -12.31 -0.88 13.50
CA LYS A 140 -10.91 -0.37 13.47
C LYS A 140 -10.20 -0.38 14.84
N SER A 141 -10.94 -0.33 15.94
CA SER A 141 -10.37 -0.25 17.30
C SER A 141 -9.63 -1.52 17.73
N ARG A 142 -9.88 -2.66 17.09
CA ARG A 142 -9.24 -3.95 17.39
C ARG A 142 -7.97 -4.21 16.61
N ILE A 143 -7.66 -3.38 15.62
CA ILE A 143 -6.42 -3.50 14.85
C ILE A 143 -5.29 -2.83 15.64
N TYR A 144 -4.38 -3.66 16.18
CA TYR A 144 -3.16 -3.16 16.78
C TYR A 144 -2.14 -2.90 15.67
N GLN A 145 -1.92 -1.63 15.36
CA GLN A 145 -0.79 -1.19 14.53
C GLN A 145 0.28 -0.66 15.48
N PRO A 146 1.47 -1.26 15.53
CA PRO A 146 2.57 -0.66 16.27
C PRO A 146 2.95 0.66 15.58
N LEU A 147 2.66 1.78 16.26
CA LEU A 147 3.13 3.10 15.86
C LEU A 147 4.58 3.24 16.32
N TRP A 148 5.49 3.26 15.39
CA TRP A 148 6.88 3.55 15.67
C TRP A 148 7.13 5.04 15.41
N GLY A 149 7.10 5.85 16.48
CA GLY A 149 7.37 7.28 16.39
C GLY A 149 6.38 8.09 15.54
N GLY A 150 5.13 7.60 15.37
CA GLY A 150 4.11 8.26 14.54
C GLY A 150 4.06 7.77 13.08
N PHE A 151 4.90 6.78 12.72
CA PHE A 151 4.89 6.13 11.41
C PHE A 151 4.02 4.86 11.45
N GLU A 152 3.17 4.70 10.47
CA GLU A 152 2.42 3.46 10.20
C GLU A 152 3.25 2.53 9.31
N ALA A 153 2.90 1.24 9.27
CA ALA A 153 3.63 0.29 8.43
C ALA A 153 3.55 0.63 6.92
N GLU A 154 2.52 1.36 6.52
CA GLU A 154 2.30 1.84 5.14
C GLU A 154 3.26 2.98 4.76
N ASP A 155 3.74 3.74 5.75
CA ASP A 155 4.70 4.84 5.53
C ASP A 155 6.05 4.36 4.99
N ILE A 156 6.35 3.05 5.07
CA ILE A 156 7.56 2.46 4.50
C ILE A 156 7.63 2.68 2.98
N LEU A 157 6.49 2.82 2.31
CA LEU A 157 6.44 3.09 0.87
C LEU A 157 7.02 4.46 0.52
N TYR A 158 6.93 5.44 1.42
CA TYR A 158 7.56 6.76 1.24
C TYR A 158 9.10 6.72 1.30
N LEU A 159 9.69 5.62 1.78
CA LEU A 159 11.14 5.43 1.78
C LEU A 159 11.68 4.86 0.47
N ILE A 160 10.82 4.34 -0.43
CA ILE A 160 11.26 3.72 -1.69
C ILE A 160 12.11 4.67 -2.54
N PRO A 161 11.81 5.98 -2.69
CA PRO A 161 12.70 6.89 -3.41
C PRO A 161 14.10 6.99 -2.81
N ILE A 162 14.22 6.92 -1.49
CA ILE A 162 15.53 6.91 -0.83
C ILE A 162 16.27 5.61 -1.15
N VAL A 163 15.57 4.49 -1.11
CA VAL A 163 16.13 3.18 -1.47
C VAL A 163 16.66 3.17 -2.92
N THR A 164 15.90 3.74 -3.86
CA THR A 164 16.33 3.81 -5.26
C THR A 164 17.50 4.77 -5.49
N LEU A 165 17.51 5.92 -4.80
CA LEU A 165 18.62 6.87 -4.85
C LEU A 165 19.93 6.29 -4.30
N LEU A 166 19.84 5.39 -3.32
CA LEU A 166 20.98 4.68 -2.73
C LEU A 166 21.32 3.37 -3.45
N GLU A 167 20.68 3.09 -4.59
CA GLU A 167 20.82 1.84 -5.37
C GLU A 167 20.55 0.59 -4.54
N GLY A 168 19.73 0.72 -3.49
CA GLY A 168 19.47 -0.31 -2.47
C GLY A 168 18.32 -1.28 -2.80
N LEU A 169 17.77 -1.30 -4.03
CA LEU A 169 16.59 -2.12 -4.38
C LEU A 169 16.81 -3.61 -4.13
N ASN A 170 18.01 -4.12 -4.43
CA ASN A 170 18.36 -5.52 -4.21
C ASN A 170 18.26 -5.88 -2.71
N SER A 171 18.94 -5.11 -1.86
CA SER A 171 18.91 -5.30 -0.41
C SER A 171 17.51 -5.13 0.17
N PHE A 172 16.79 -4.11 -0.29
CA PHE A 172 15.39 -3.87 0.10
C PHE A 172 14.51 -5.08 -0.21
N LEU A 173 14.63 -5.64 -1.43
CA LEU A 173 13.83 -6.77 -1.87
C LEU A 173 14.03 -8.01 -0.99
N TYR A 174 15.31 -8.37 -0.71
CA TYR A 174 15.59 -9.53 0.15
C TYR A 174 15.19 -9.31 1.61
N LEU A 175 15.38 -8.10 2.14
CA LEU A 175 14.88 -7.76 3.48
C LEU A 175 13.35 -7.86 3.54
N ALA A 176 12.65 -7.36 2.51
CA ALA A 176 11.20 -7.45 2.40
C ALA A 176 10.73 -8.91 2.29
N SER A 177 11.45 -9.77 1.53
CA SER A 177 11.09 -11.19 1.37
C SER A 177 11.20 -12.01 2.66
N LEU A 178 11.94 -11.54 3.66
CA LEU A 178 11.98 -12.10 5.00
C LEU A 178 11.00 -11.40 5.95
N GLY A 179 11.00 -10.07 5.93
CA GLY A 179 10.20 -9.27 6.85
C GLY A 179 8.70 -9.34 6.60
N ALA A 180 8.25 -9.31 5.34
CA ALA A 180 6.83 -9.34 5.02
C ALA A 180 6.16 -10.68 5.41
N PRO A 181 6.73 -11.87 5.15
CA PRO A 181 6.17 -13.12 5.66
C PRO A 181 6.13 -13.19 7.20
N MET A 182 7.16 -12.69 7.89
CA MET A 182 7.15 -12.63 9.36
C MET A 182 6.01 -11.74 9.87
N ALA A 183 5.83 -10.57 9.26
CA ALA A 183 4.72 -9.69 9.58
C ALA A 183 3.36 -10.33 9.26
N ALA A 184 3.24 -11.04 8.14
CA ALA A 184 2.03 -11.78 7.78
C ALA A 184 1.70 -12.87 8.80
N LEU A 185 2.69 -13.64 9.27
CA LEU A 185 2.50 -14.63 10.34
C LEU A 185 1.99 -13.99 11.63
N PHE A 186 2.55 -12.84 12.02
CA PHE A 186 2.06 -12.09 13.17
C PHE A 186 0.60 -11.66 13.01
N VAL A 187 0.22 -11.12 11.84
CA VAL A 187 -1.16 -10.71 11.55
C VAL A 187 -2.12 -11.91 11.50
N ILE A 188 -1.67 -13.07 10.97
CA ILE A 188 -2.46 -14.33 11.01
C ILE A 188 -2.74 -14.74 12.46
N PHE A 189 -1.72 -14.68 13.33
CA PHE A 189 -1.90 -15.00 14.75
C PHE A 189 -2.90 -14.03 15.42
N GLN A 190 -2.74 -12.73 15.16
CA GLN A 190 -3.65 -11.70 15.66
C GLN A 190 -5.08 -11.92 15.18
N TYR A 191 -5.27 -12.20 13.88
CA TYR A 191 -6.56 -12.52 13.29
C TYR A 191 -7.22 -13.71 13.98
N ARG A 192 -6.49 -14.83 14.14
CA ARG A 192 -7.01 -16.03 14.81
C ARG A 192 -7.43 -15.75 16.23
N LYS A 193 -6.63 -15.00 16.99
CA LYS A 193 -6.94 -14.62 18.38
C LYS A 193 -8.22 -13.80 18.46
N ILE A 194 -8.33 -12.72 17.65
CA ILE A 194 -9.51 -11.84 17.66
C ILE A 194 -10.77 -12.60 17.23
N MET A 195 -10.68 -13.47 16.23
CA MET A 195 -11.83 -14.27 15.77
C MET A 195 -12.27 -15.34 16.79
N ALA A 196 -11.38 -15.80 17.65
CA ALA A 196 -11.70 -16.73 18.74
C ALA A 196 -12.37 -16.03 19.93
N GLU A 197 -11.97 -14.80 20.25
CA GLU A 197 -12.55 -14.00 21.35
C GLU A 197 -13.97 -13.45 21.03
N GLY A 198 -14.36 -13.43 19.76
CA GLY A 198 -15.66 -12.94 19.29
C GLY A 198 -16.75 -14.02 19.16
N LYS A 199 -16.47 -15.24 19.66
CA LYS A 199 -17.44 -16.32 19.84
C LYS A 199 -17.90 -16.38 21.30
#